data_1388716a07d07d4cbe62a447d4b9d5c0
#
_entry.id   1388716a07d07d4cbe62a447d4b9d5c0
#
_cell.length_a   1.000
_cell.length_b   1.000
_cell.length_c   1.000
_cell.angle_alpha   90.00
_cell.angle_beta   90.00
_cell.angle_gamma   90.00
#
_symmetry.space_group_name_H-M   'P 1'
#
loop_
_entity.id
_entity.type
_entity.pdbx_description
1 polymer ?
#
loop_
_entity_poly.entity_id
_entity_poly.type
_entity_poly.pdbx_seq_one_letter_code
_entity_poly.pdbx_strand_id
1 'polypeptide(L)' 'METKSEVYQKGRTRNMVSLQEQVLQEAVQKNKDITLILVRGFHIKGIVKGYDSYSILMECEGKQQLVYKHTISTIRL' A
#
# COMPACT_ATOMS: atom_id res chain seq x y z
N MET A 1 7.85 19.89 7.44
CA MET A 1 7.22 19.71 7.86
C MET A 1 7.13 19.78 8.14
N GLU A 2 7.32 19.47 8.15
CA GLU A 2 6.99 18.85 8.72
C GLU A 2 6.65 18.74 8.60
N THR A 3 6.92 18.53 8.33
CA THR A 3 6.45 18.03 8.58
C THR A 3 6.37 17.84 8.54
N LYS A 4 6.25 17.43 8.43
CA LYS A 4 6.01 16.83 8.71
C LYS A 4 5.88 16.65 8.58
N SER A 5 6.22 16.64 8.40
CA SER A 5 5.88 16.16 8.62
C SER A 5 6.00 16.16 8.74
N GLU A 6 6.06 15.71 8.65
CA GLU A 6 5.89 15.38 9.08
C GLU A 6 5.63 15.32 9.07
N VAL A 7 5.94 15.03 8.90
CA VAL A 7 5.47 14.80 9.07
C VAL A 7 5.60 14.87 9.20
N TYR A 8 6.04 14.44 9.07
CA TYR A 8 5.82 14.27 9.34
C TYR A 8 6.47 14.40 9.53
N GLN A 9 6.96 14.22 9.93
CA GLN A 9 7.25 14.18 10.37
C GLN A 9 7.71 14.09 10.83
N LYS A 10 8.26 13.85 11.14
CA LYS A 10 8.55 13.60 11.62
C LYS A 10 9.09 13.38 11.94
N GLY A 11 9.73 13.19 12.19
CA GLY A 11 9.93 12.60 12.49
C GLY A 11 10.69 12.48 12.70
N ARG A 12 11.12 11.91 13.07
CA ARG A 12 11.54 11.49 13.15
C ARG A 12 11.91 10.93 13.51
N THR A 13 12.68 10.46 13.84
CA THR A 13 12.92 9.66 13.82
C THR A 13 12.38 9.13 13.98
N ARG A 14 12.52 8.79 14.40
CA ARG A 14 11.88 8.00 14.62
C ARG A 14 11.35 7.12 13.80
N ASN A 15 10.90 6.27 13.90
CA ASN A 15 10.25 5.33 13.11
C ASN A 15 9.14 5.92 12.35
N MET A 16 9.41 6.47 11.22
CA MET A 16 8.37 7.05 10.41
C MET A 16 7.93 6.03 9.40
N VAL A 17 6.71 5.53 9.59
CA VAL A 17 6.09 4.63 8.64
C VAL A 17 5.54 5.48 7.51
N SER A 18 5.82 5.16 6.27
CA SER A 18 5.33 5.94 5.14
C SER A 18 3.81 5.85 5.06
N LEU A 19 3.19 6.82 4.39
CA LEU A 19 1.75 6.78 4.19
C LEU A 19 1.33 5.51 3.47
N GLN A 20 2.11 5.09 2.48
CA GLN A 20 1.81 3.87 1.76
C GLN A 20 1.78 2.67 2.69
N GLU A 21 2.74 2.57 3.60
CA GLU A 21 2.78 1.46 4.53
C GLU A 21 1.62 1.51 5.51
N GLN A 22 1.23 2.72 5.95
CA GLN A 22 0.09 2.86 6.84
C GLN A 22 -1.19 2.38 6.18
N VAL A 23 -1.39 2.76 4.93
CA VAL A 23 -2.57 2.35 4.17
C VAL A 23 -2.60 0.83 4.02
N LEU A 24 -1.45 0.24 3.67
CA LEU A 24 -1.38 -1.21 3.47
C LEU A 24 -1.57 -1.96 4.77
N GLN A 25 -1.00 -1.46 5.86
CA GLN A 25 -1.15 -2.09 7.15
C GLN A 25 -2.61 -2.12 7.57
N GLU A 26 -3.31 -1.01 7.40
CA GLU A 26 -4.72 -0.94 7.73
C GLU A 26 -5.54 -1.87 6.85
N ALA A 27 -5.22 -1.93 5.57
CA ALA A 27 -5.94 -2.79 4.65
C ALA A 27 -5.80 -4.26 5.06
N VAL A 28 -4.61 -4.67 5.47
CA VAL A 28 -4.39 -6.04 5.93
C VAL A 28 -5.18 -6.31 7.21
N GLN A 29 -5.09 -5.40 8.16
CA GLN A 29 -5.74 -5.60 9.46
C GLN A 29 -7.26 -5.70 9.35
N LYS A 30 -7.83 -4.92 8.43
CA LYS A 30 -9.29 -4.84 8.31
C LYS A 30 -9.85 -5.61 7.14
N ASN A 31 -9.00 -6.35 6.43
CA ASN A 31 -9.42 -7.10 5.24
C ASN A 31 -10.18 -6.23 4.25
N LYS A 32 -9.65 -5.04 4.01
CA LYS A 32 -10.33 -4.11 3.11
C LYS A 32 -10.08 -4.47 1.66
N ASP A 33 -11.12 -4.27 0.84
CA ASP A 33 -10.93 -4.25 -0.60
C ASP A 33 -10.25 -2.96 -1.01
N ILE A 34 -9.19 -3.08 -1.78
CA ILE A 34 -8.55 -1.90 -2.36
C ILE A 34 -8.32 -2.15 -3.85
N THR A 35 -8.08 -1.07 -4.57
CA THR A 35 -7.77 -1.17 -5.99
C THR A 35 -6.38 -0.60 -6.22
N LEU A 36 -5.52 -1.39 -6.83
CA LEU A 36 -4.20 -0.94 -7.24
C LEU A 36 -4.29 -0.53 -8.71
N ILE A 37 -3.89 0.71 -8.99
CA ILE A 37 -3.89 1.21 -10.36
C ILE A 37 -2.45 1.24 -10.81
N LEU A 38 -2.14 0.47 -11.83
CA LEU A 38 -0.78 0.33 -12.31
C LEU A 38 -0.42 1.47 -13.24
N VAL A 39 0.88 1.72 -13.37
CA VAL A 39 1.35 2.82 -14.22
C VAL A 39 0.92 2.64 -15.67
N ARG A 40 0.61 1.42 -16.08
CA ARG A 40 0.14 1.16 -17.44
C ARG A 40 -1.37 1.23 -17.58
N GLY A 41 -2.07 1.59 -16.50
CA GLY A 41 -3.50 1.79 -16.54
C GLY A 41 -4.35 0.60 -16.14
N PHE A 42 -3.74 -0.54 -15.85
CA PHE A 42 -4.50 -1.70 -15.39
C PHE A 42 -4.89 -1.53 -13.93
N HIS A 43 -6.06 -2.07 -13.58
CA HIS A 43 -6.56 -2.02 -12.21
C HIS A 43 -6.58 -3.43 -11.65
N ILE A 44 -6.12 -3.58 -10.40
CA ILE A 44 -6.16 -4.85 -9.68
C ILE A 44 -6.95 -4.59 -8.41
N LYS A 45 -8.10 -5.23 -8.29
CA LYS A 45 -8.97 -5.03 -7.13
C LYS A 45 -8.99 -6.30 -6.30
N GLY A 46 -8.83 -6.16 -4.99
CA GLY A 46 -8.86 -7.33 -4.12
C GLY A 46 -8.49 -6.95 -2.70
N ILE A 47 -8.12 -7.97 -1.93
CA ILE A 47 -7.77 -7.82 -0.52
C ILE A 47 -6.27 -7.98 -0.37
N VAL A 48 -5.67 -7.08 0.41
CA VAL A 48 -4.23 -7.18 0.68
C VAL A 48 -4.02 -8.26 1.73
N LYS A 49 -3.24 -9.27 1.41
CA LYS A 49 -2.92 -10.35 2.33
C LYS A 49 -1.58 -10.14 3.01
N GLY A 50 -0.73 -9.33 2.43
CA GLY A 50 0.56 -9.01 3.02
C GLY A 50 1.33 -8.06 2.12
N TYR A 51 2.45 -7.56 2.62
CA TYR A 51 3.28 -6.67 1.82
C TYR A 51 4.68 -6.59 2.43
N ASP A 52 5.63 -6.16 1.62
CA ASP A 52 6.97 -5.89 2.11
C ASP A 52 7.46 -4.61 1.45
N SER A 53 8.79 -4.37 1.50
CA SER A 53 9.35 -3.13 0.99
C SER A 53 9.13 -2.95 -0.50
N TYR A 54 8.96 -4.04 -1.24
CA TYR A 54 8.96 -3.98 -2.70
C TYR A 54 7.68 -4.48 -3.34
N SER A 55 6.84 -5.19 -2.59
CA SER A 55 5.73 -5.87 -3.23
C SER A 55 4.53 -5.95 -2.30
N ILE A 56 3.37 -6.24 -2.91
CA ILE A 56 2.10 -6.39 -2.20
C ILE A 56 1.48 -7.70 -2.67
N LEU A 57 1.08 -8.53 -1.71
CA LEU A 57 0.38 -9.77 -2.02
C LEU A 57 -1.12 -9.51 -1.97
N MET A 58 -1.78 -9.66 -3.11
CA MET A 58 -3.22 -9.42 -3.24
C MET A 58 -3.95 -10.72 -3.46
N GLU A 59 -5.14 -10.81 -2.89
CA GLU A 59 -6.04 -11.92 -3.21
C GLU A 59 -7.20 -11.37 -4.02
N CYS A 60 -7.32 -11.83 -5.26
CA CYS A 60 -8.32 -11.35 -6.21
C CYS A 60 -9.13 -12.55 -6.65
N GLU A 61 -10.42 -12.58 -6.29
CA GLU A 61 -11.32 -13.67 -6.71
C GLU A 61 -10.76 -15.04 -6.36
N GLY A 62 -10.20 -15.16 -5.16
CA GLY A 62 -9.68 -16.42 -4.69
C GLY A 62 -8.30 -16.78 -5.17
N LYS A 63 -7.67 -15.93 -5.97
CA LYS A 63 -6.34 -16.16 -6.48
C LYS A 63 -5.38 -15.13 -5.92
N GLN A 64 -4.19 -15.58 -5.56
CA GLN A 64 -3.19 -14.68 -5.00
C GLN A 64 -2.28 -14.18 -6.10
N GLN A 65 -1.96 -12.89 -6.05
CA GLN A 65 -1.07 -12.24 -7.00
C GLN A 65 -0.08 -11.39 -6.24
N LEU A 66 1.17 -11.45 -6.67
CA LEU A 66 2.21 -10.59 -6.10
C LEU A 66 2.42 -9.42 -7.04
N VAL A 67 2.19 -8.21 -6.54
CA VAL A 67 2.28 -6.99 -7.34
C VAL A 67 3.46 -6.19 -6.85
N TYR A 68 4.35 -5.80 -7.76
CA TYR A 68 5.54 -5.04 -7.39
C TYR A 68 5.20 -3.56 -7.30
N LYS A 69 5.64 -2.93 -6.20
CA LYS A 69 5.24 -1.55 -5.90
C LYS A 69 5.66 -0.57 -7.00
N HIS A 70 6.78 -0.85 -7.67
CA HIS A 70 7.24 0.10 -8.71
C HIS A 70 6.31 0.15 -9.91
N THR A 71 5.37 -0.78 -10.04
CA THR A 71 4.40 -0.76 -11.12
C THR A 71 3.10 -0.06 -10.74
N ILE A 72 2.98 0.38 -9.49
CA ILE A 72 1.74 0.96 -8.98
C ILE A 72 1.83 2.47 -9.02
N SER A 73 0.83 3.11 -9.63
CA SER A 73 0.76 4.57 -9.62
C SER A 73 -0.16 5.07 -8.50
N THR A 74 -1.21 4.33 -8.19
CA THR A 74 -2.23 4.80 -7.24
C THR A 74 -2.80 3.62 -6.49
N ILE A 75 -3.08 3.84 -5.22
CA ILE A 75 -3.82 2.88 -4.39
C ILE A 75 -5.14 3.54 -4.06
N ARG A 76 -6.23 2.97 -4.55
CA ARG A 76 -7.57 3.50 -4.29
C ARG A 76 -8.19 2.71 -3.16
N LEU A 77 -8.63 3.42 -2.16
CA LEU A 77 -9.16 2.82 -0.94
C LEU A 77 -10.67 2.63 -0.96
#